data_1e104aa1644cd43eb937293047f95585
#
_entry.id   1e104aa1644cd43eb937293047f95585
#
_cell.length_a   1.000
_cell.length_b   1.000
_cell.length_c   1.000
_cell.angle_alpha   90.00
_cell.angle_beta   90.00
_cell.angle_gamma   90.00
#
_symmetry.space_group_name_H-M   'P 1'
#
loop_
_entity.id
_entity.type
_entity.pdbx_description
1 polymer ?
#
loop_
_entity_poly.entity_id
_entity_poly.type
_entity_poly.pdbx_seq_one_letter_code
_entity_poly.pdbx_strand_id
1 'polypeptide(L)'
;MKGNVETASLANNHSRDYGEQSYTDTISALESAGIGTFGYDRIDYREVNGVKVALIGTYELAKHLDIQDELKQNIKTAKENGAQLVAVYFHWGTEKETVPDETQIQLGHIAIDEGADLVIGSHPHVIQGYEKYNGRYIVYSLGNFCFGGNPNPSDKDCMIFQQTFTVTGNDVATDDNINVIPCSISSVSNSNNYQPTPATGDEKTRIEAKIKKSSDSIATLSNKVSQSS
;
A
#
# COMPACT_ATOMS: atom_id res chain seq x y z
N MET A 1 -8.38 -23.37 5.95
CA MET A 1 -8.10 -22.26 6.86
C MET A 1 -8.11 -20.99 6.00
N LYS A 2 -9.06 -20.10 6.19
CA LYS A 2 -9.06 -18.82 5.49
C LYS A 2 -7.96 -17.97 6.12
N GLY A 3 -7.07 -17.40 5.33
CA GLY A 3 -5.91 -16.63 5.82
C GLY A 3 -6.24 -15.26 6.41
N ASN A 4 -7.51 -15.00 6.77
CA ASN A 4 -8.00 -13.68 7.20
C ASN A 4 -7.59 -12.57 6.22
N VAL A 5 -7.75 -12.85 4.91
CA VAL A 5 -7.58 -11.87 3.84
C VAL A 5 -8.98 -11.57 3.30
N GLU A 6 -9.43 -10.34 3.45
CA GLU A 6 -10.76 -9.90 3.03
C GLU A 6 -10.74 -9.35 1.60
N THR A 7 -9.61 -8.81 1.16
CA THR A 7 -9.49 -8.17 -0.15
C THR A 7 -8.06 -8.25 -0.68
N ALA A 8 -7.90 -8.25 -2.01
CA ALA A 8 -6.61 -8.36 -2.68
C ALA A 8 -6.50 -7.36 -3.83
N SER A 9 -5.36 -6.66 -3.91
CA SER A 9 -5.03 -5.82 -5.06
C SER A 9 -4.58 -6.67 -6.24
N LEU A 10 -5.10 -6.35 -7.41
CA LEU A 10 -4.69 -6.92 -8.69
C LEU A 10 -3.85 -5.94 -9.52
N ALA A 11 -3.68 -4.70 -9.05
CA ALA A 11 -2.86 -3.70 -9.70
C ALA A 11 -1.37 -3.98 -9.45
N ASN A 12 -0.75 -4.80 -10.28
CA ASN A 12 0.68 -5.10 -10.24
C ASN A 12 1.20 -5.56 -11.61
N ASN A 13 2.53 -5.57 -11.79
CA ASN A 13 3.19 -5.92 -13.04
C ASN A 13 3.07 -7.41 -13.43
N HIS A 14 2.63 -8.27 -12.52
CA HIS A 14 2.50 -9.72 -12.75
C HIS A 14 1.05 -10.20 -12.92
N SER A 15 0.07 -9.30 -12.85
CA SER A 15 -1.35 -9.66 -12.91
C SER A 15 -1.75 -10.37 -14.21
N ARG A 16 -1.02 -10.12 -15.30
CA ARG A 16 -1.32 -10.63 -16.64
C ARG A 16 -0.17 -11.42 -17.26
N ASP A 17 0.74 -11.98 -16.47
CA ASP A 17 1.87 -12.78 -16.97
C ASP A 17 1.44 -13.97 -17.82
N TYR A 18 0.27 -14.54 -17.55
CA TYR A 18 -0.31 -15.65 -18.27
C TYR A 18 -1.52 -15.24 -19.13
N GLY A 19 -1.64 -13.95 -19.46
CA GLY A 19 -2.69 -13.41 -20.32
C GLY A 19 -3.99 -13.05 -19.61
N GLU A 20 -4.95 -12.53 -20.39
CA GLU A 20 -6.22 -12.02 -19.87
C GLU A 20 -7.09 -13.08 -19.21
N GLN A 21 -7.07 -14.31 -19.75
CA GLN A 21 -7.85 -15.42 -19.15
C GLN A 21 -7.38 -15.71 -17.71
N SER A 22 -6.07 -15.73 -17.47
CA SER A 22 -5.54 -15.99 -16.13
C SER A 22 -5.88 -14.88 -15.15
N TYR A 23 -5.94 -13.63 -15.62
CA TYR A 23 -6.37 -12.50 -14.83
C TYR A 23 -7.84 -12.65 -14.40
N THR A 24 -8.74 -12.97 -15.34
CA THR A 24 -10.16 -13.21 -15.04
C THR A 24 -10.39 -14.44 -14.16
N ASP A 25 -9.63 -15.50 -14.37
CA ASP A 25 -9.68 -16.71 -13.53
C ASP A 25 -9.23 -16.41 -12.09
N THR A 26 -8.21 -15.56 -11.92
CA THR A 26 -7.75 -15.09 -10.59
C THR A 26 -8.85 -14.32 -9.86
N ILE A 27 -9.52 -13.40 -10.55
CA ILE A 27 -10.68 -12.67 -9.98
C ILE A 27 -11.75 -13.66 -9.52
N SER A 28 -12.16 -14.56 -10.41
CA SER A 28 -13.21 -15.53 -10.15
C SER A 28 -12.86 -16.45 -8.97
N ALA A 29 -11.61 -16.88 -8.86
CA ALA A 29 -11.13 -17.73 -7.79
C ALA A 29 -11.15 -16.99 -6.43
N LEU A 30 -10.68 -15.75 -6.39
CA LEU A 30 -10.69 -14.92 -5.18
C LEU A 30 -12.10 -14.61 -4.71
N GLU A 31 -12.98 -14.18 -5.62
CA GLU A 31 -14.38 -13.85 -5.31
C GLU A 31 -15.15 -15.09 -4.85
N SER A 32 -14.90 -16.26 -5.46
CA SER A 32 -15.48 -17.54 -5.02
C SER A 32 -15.03 -17.94 -3.61
N ALA A 33 -13.83 -17.50 -3.18
CA ALA A 33 -13.33 -17.67 -1.83
C ALA A 33 -13.85 -16.60 -0.84
N GLY A 34 -14.65 -15.64 -1.31
CA GLY A 34 -15.17 -14.52 -0.52
C GLY A 34 -14.15 -13.41 -0.30
N ILE A 35 -13.11 -13.34 -1.12
CA ILE A 35 -12.08 -12.30 -1.10
C ILE A 35 -12.44 -11.27 -2.18
N GLY A 36 -12.57 -10.00 -1.81
CA GLY A 36 -12.77 -8.93 -2.76
C GLY A 36 -11.53 -8.64 -3.59
N THR A 37 -11.75 -8.06 -4.77
CA THR A 37 -10.65 -7.72 -5.68
C THR A 37 -10.76 -6.25 -6.10
N PHE A 38 -9.63 -5.57 -6.15
CA PHE A 38 -9.53 -4.20 -6.60
C PHE A 38 -8.25 -3.98 -7.41
N GLY A 39 -8.22 -2.90 -8.19
CA GLY A 39 -7.09 -2.53 -9.02
C GLY A 39 -7.50 -2.27 -10.46
N TYR A 40 -6.77 -1.38 -11.14
CA TYR A 40 -7.12 -0.82 -12.43
C TYR A 40 -8.48 -0.08 -12.36
N ASP A 41 -9.49 -0.52 -13.10
CA ASP A 41 -10.86 0.01 -13.11
C ASP A 41 -11.80 -0.58 -12.03
N ARG A 42 -11.30 -1.53 -11.23
CA ARG A 42 -12.07 -2.21 -10.18
C ARG A 42 -11.86 -1.51 -8.84
N ILE A 43 -12.96 -1.10 -8.21
CA ILE A 43 -12.99 -0.58 -6.84
C ILE A 43 -13.72 -1.59 -5.96
N ASP A 44 -13.09 -2.04 -4.87
CA ASP A 44 -13.74 -2.89 -3.88
C ASP A 44 -14.38 -2.02 -2.79
N TYR A 45 -15.66 -2.27 -2.52
CA TYR A 45 -16.41 -1.57 -1.50
C TYR A 45 -16.71 -2.51 -0.33
N ARG A 46 -16.33 -2.07 0.87
CA ARG A 46 -16.58 -2.81 2.10
C ARG A 46 -17.40 -1.96 3.07
N GLU A 47 -18.28 -2.61 3.81
CA GLU A 47 -18.96 -1.99 4.95
C GLU A 47 -18.32 -2.52 6.24
N VAL A 48 -17.74 -1.62 7.03
CA VAL A 48 -17.08 -1.92 8.29
C VAL A 48 -17.68 -1.04 9.38
N ASN A 49 -18.38 -1.64 10.32
CA ASN A 49 -19.05 -0.92 11.43
C ASN A 49 -19.99 0.22 10.94
N GLY A 50 -20.68 0.00 9.83
CA GLY A 50 -21.57 0.99 9.23
C GLY A 50 -20.86 2.10 8.43
N VAL A 51 -19.56 1.98 8.21
CA VAL A 51 -18.76 2.89 7.37
C VAL A 51 -18.50 2.22 6.04
N LYS A 52 -18.84 2.91 4.94
CA LYS A 52 -18.52 2.44 3.59
C LYS A 52 -17.09 2.82 3.22
N VAL A 53 -16.26 1.80 3.04
CA VAL A 53 -14.84 1.92 2.68
C VAL A 53 -14.67 1.56 1.21
N ALA A 54 -13.93 2.39 0.45
CA ALA A 54 -13.50 2.07 -0.91
C ALA A 54 -12.00 1.75 -0.94
N LEU A 55 -11.65 0.67 -1.64
CA LEU A 55 -10.26 0.26 -1.90
C LEU A 55 -9.97 0.41 -3.39
N ILE A 56 -8.99 1.24 -3.72
CA ILE A 56 -8.58 1.57 -5.08
C ILE A 56 -7.15 1.06 -5.28
N GLY A 57 -6.89 0.36 -6.38
CA GLY A 57 -5.55 -0.11 -6.74
C GLY A 57 -5.04 0.58 -8.00
N THR A 58 -3.86 1.17 -7.95
CA THR A 58 -3.24 1.91 -9.05
C THR A 58 -1.90 1.27 -9.42
N TYR A 59 -1.73 0.92 -10.71
CA TYR A 59 -0.51 0.40 -11.29
C TYR A 59 0.24 1.51 -12.02
N GLU A 60 1.31 2.02 -11.40
CA GLU A 60 2.04 3.20 -11.85
C GLU A 60 3.08 2.87 -12.94
N LEU A 61 3.78 1.73 -12.87
CA LEU A 61 4.99 1.43 -13.65
C LEU A 61 4.84 1.55 -15.17
N ALA A 62 3.64 1.46 -15.70
CA ALA A 62 3.40 1.56 -17.14
C ALA A 62 3.17 3.01 -17.62
N LYS A 63 2.71 3.89 -16.74
CA LYS A 63 2.24 5.23 -17.10
C LYS A 63 2.92 6.36 -16.32
N HIS A 64 3.61 6.03 -15.22
CA HIS A 64 4.20 7.01 -14.31
C HIS A 64 3.19 8.09 -13.92
N LEU A 65 3.54 9.37 -14.02
CA LEU A 65 2.63 10.47 -13.69
C LEU A 65 1.38 10.55 -14.57
N ASP A 66 1.39 9.98 -15.76
CA ASP A 66 0.21 9.98 -16.64
C ASP A 66 -0.96 9.14 -16.11
N ILE A 67 -0.73 8.34 -15.03
CA ILE A 67 -1.79 7.61 -14.31
C ILE A 67 -2.68 8.54 -13.45
N GLN A 68 -2.29 9.80 -13.23
CA GLN A 68 -2.97 10.70 -12.30
C GLN A 68 -4.46 10.93 -12.64
N ASP A 69 -4.82 11.00 -13.91
CA ASP A 69 -6.22 11.23 -14.30
C ASP A 69 -7.10 10.01 -13.97
N GLU A 70 -6.57 8.79 -14.16
CA GLU A 70 -7.25 7.56 -13.77
C GLU A 70 -7.39 7.48 -12.24
N LEU A 71 -6.35 7.83 -11.49
CA LEU A 71 -6.36 7.90 -10.04
C LEU A 71 -7.45 8.87 -9.52
N LYS A 72 -7.46 10.10 -10.04
CA LYS A 72 -8.44 11.13 -9.68
C LYS A 72 -9.85 10.68 -9.97
N GLN A 73 -10.08 10.09 -11.16
CA GLN A 73 -11.39 9.58 -11.55
C GLN A 73 -11.86 8.45 -10.63
N ASN A 74 -10.98 7.52 -10.25
CA ASN A 74 -11.31 6.42 -9.36
C ASN A 74 -11.66 6.92 -7.94
N ILE A 75 -10.91 7.89 -7.39
CA ILE A 75 -11.23 8.50 -6.10
C ILE A 75 -12.57 9.22 -6.15
N LYS A 76 -12.80 10.01 -7.19
CA LYS A 76 -14.07 10.69 -7.42
C LYS A 76 -15.24 9.70 -7.50
N THR A 77 -15.09 8.65 -8.30
CA THR A 77 -16.10 7.58 -8.44
C THR A 77 -16.39 6.89 -7.12
N ALA A 78 -15.36 6.61 -6.30
CA ALA A 78 -15.53 6.01 -4.98
C ALA A 78 -16.41 6.91 -4.08
N LYS A 79 -16.15 8.21 -4.06
CA LYS A 79 -16.90 9.19 -3.27
C LYS A 79 -18.34 9.37 -3.78
N GLU A 80 -18.52 9.48 -5.09
CA GLU A 80 -19.87 9.56 -5.72
C GLU A 80 -20.71 8.33 -5.42
N ASN A 81 -20.08 7.15 -5.26
CA ASN A 81 -20.73 5.93 -4.81
C ASN A 81 -20.92 5.85 -3.28
N GLY A 82 -20.66 6.93 -2.56
CA GLY A 82 -20.95 7.07 -1.13
C GLY A 82 -19.89 6.47 -0.20
N ALA A 83 -18.65 6.27 -0.68
CA ALA A 83 -17.56 5.89 0.20
C ALA A 83 -17.26 7.03 1.19
N GLN A 84 -17.25 6.70 2.49
CA GLN A 84 -16.91 7.62 3.57
C GLN A 84 -15.39 7.60 3.83
N LEU A 85 -14.74 6.46 3.60
CA LEU A 85 -13.30 6.27 3.71
C LEU A 85 -12.75 5.71 2.39
N VAL A 86 -11.68 6.30 1.89
CA VAL A 86 -11.02 5.89 0.64
C VAL A 86 -9.57 5.55 0.93
N ALA A 87 -9.17 4.31 0.65
CA ALA A 87 -7.77 3.87 0.71
C ALA A 87 -7.27 3.55 -0.70
N VAL A 88 -6.11 4.10 -1.05
CA VAL A 88 -5.45 3.87 -2.34
C VAL A 88 -4.21 3.01 -2.12
N TYR A 89 -4.12 1.92 -2.87
CA TYR A 89 -2.98 1.03 -2.90
C TYR A 89 -2.23 1.18 -4.22
N PHE A 90 -0.96 1.52 -4.14
CA PHE A 90 -0.10 1.68 -5.30
C PHE A 90 0.86 0.51 -5.49
N HIS A 91 1.07 0.15 -6.75
CA HIS A 91 2.20 -0.65 -7.20
C HIS A 91 3.10 0.25 -8.05
N TRP A 92 4.20 0.74 -7.47
CA TRP A 92 4.98 1.88 -7.97
C TRP A 92 6.46 1.83 -7.62
N GLY A 93 7.22 2.78 -8.19
CA GLY A 93 8.62 3.05 -7.84
C GLY A 93 9.60 2.05 -8.41
N THR A 94 10.81 2.03 -7.87
CA THR A 94 11.93 1.21 -8.35
C THR A 94 12.29 0.12 -7.36
N GLU A 95 12.50 -1.11 -7.85
CA GLU A 95 12.93 -2.25 -7.03
C GLU A 95 14.23 -1.94 -6.28
N LYS A 96 14.28 -2.34 -5.00
CA LYS A 96 15.42 -2.22 -4.07
C LYS A 96 15.81 -0.79 -3.68
N GLU A 97 15.14 0.23 -4.21
CA GLU A 97 15.32 1.59 -3.73
C GLU A 97 14.61 1.78 -2.39
N THR A 98 15.36 2.24 -1.37
CA THR A 98 14.86 2.43 0.00
C THR A 98 14.28 3.81 0.25
N VAL A 99 14.35 4.70 -0.72
CA VAL A 99 13.79 6.04 -0.71
C VAL A 99 12.88 6.16 -1.93
N PRO A 100 11.63 6.62 -1.79
CA PRO A 100 10.74 6.81 -2.92
C PRO A 100 11.28 7.87 -3.89
N ASP A 101 10.91 7.73 -5.15
CA ASP A 101 11.21 8.74 -6.17
C ASP A 101 10.19 9.91 -6.14
N GLU A 102 10.45 10.93 -6.98
CA GLU A 102 9.58 12.11 -7.06
C GLU A 102 8.18 11.77 -7.59
N THR A 103 8.06 10.79 -8.48
CA THR A 103 6.75 10.32 -9.01
C THR A 103 5.90 9.72 -7.90
N GLN A 104 6.48 8.89 -7.05
CA GLN A 104 5.79 8.31 -5.90
C GLN A 104 5.30 9.41 -4.94
N ILE A 105 6.15 10.41 -4.63
CA ILE A 105 5.78 11.54 -3.78
C ILE A 105 4.59 12.31 -4.39
N GLN A 106 4.70 12.69 -5.67
CA GLN A 106 3.65 13.46 -6.35
C GLN A 106 2.32 12.70 -6.40
N LEU A 107 2.33 11.42 -6.79
CA LEU A 107 1.11 10.62 -6.87
C LEU A 107 0.49 10.36 -5.49
N GLY A 108 1.32 10.17 -4.45
CA GLY A 108 0.86 10.05 -3.08
C GLY A 108 0.15 11.33 -2.61
N HIS A 109 0.74 12.49 -2.88
CA HIS A 109 0.15 13.80 -2.55
C HIS A 109 -1.16 14.02 -3.35
N ILE A 110 -1.16 13.77 -4.66
CA ILE A 110 -2.36 13.87 -5.49
C ILE A 110 -3.49 13.00 -4.94
N ALA A 111 -3.20 11.77 -4.54
CA ALA A 111 -4.23 10.90 -3.97
C ALA A 111 -4.87 11.50 -2.72
N ILE A 112 -4.07 12.05 -1.81
CA ILE A 112 -4.57 12.69 -0.59
C ILE A 112 -5.35 13.98 -0.93
N ASP A 113 -4.84 14.81 -1.82
CA ASP A 113 -5.48 16.08 -2.21
C ASP A 113 -6.83 15.85 -2.91
N GLU A 114 -6.97 14.75 -3.66
CA GLU A 114 -8.25 14.32 -4.25
C GLU A 114 -9.17 13.64 -3.22
N GLY A 115 -8.67 13.41 -2.00
CA GLY A 115 -9.42 13.00 -0.83
C GLY A 115 -9.35 11.52 -0.51
N ALA A 116 -8.25 10.86 -0.79
CA ALA A 116 -7.92 9.59 -0.15
C ALA A 116 -7.59 9.82 1.32
N ASP A 117 -7.96 8.87 2.17
CA ASP A 117 -7.72 8.91 3.61
C ASP A 117 -6.46 8.13 4.01
N LEU A 118 -5.99 7.27 3.13
CA LEU A 118 -4.78 6.47 3.31
C LEU A 118 -4.18 6.08 1.96
N VAL A 119 -2.87 6.17 1.86
CA VAL A 119 -2.11 5.63 0.72
C VAL A 119 -1.14 4.56 1.21
N ILE A 120 -1.14 3.40 0.55
CA ILE A 120 -0.23 2.28 0.82
C ILE A 120 0.46 1.89 -0.49
N GLY A 121 1.78 1.78 -0.46
CA GLY A 121 2.60 1.40 -1.62
C GLY A 121 3.24 0.02 -1.51
N SER A 122 3.54 -0.52 -2.68
CA SER A 122 4.26 -1.78 -2.89
C SER A 122 5.10 -1.74 -4.16
N HIS A 123 5.76 -2.80 -4.49
CA HIS A 123 6.65 -3.06 -5.62
C HIS A 123 8.15 -2.91 -5.30
N PRO A 124 8.65 -1.92 -4.53
CA PRO A 124 10.11 -1.82 -4.32
C PRO A 124 10.77 -3.06 -3.69
N HIS A 125 9.99 -4.00 -3.15
CA HIS A 125 10.47 -5.22 -2.48
C HIS A 125 11.36 -4.97 -1.24
N VAL A 126 11.46 -3.72 -0.82
CA VAL A 126 12.11 -3.26 0.40
C VAL A 126 11.22 -2.25 1.09
N ILE A 127 11.44 -2.02 2.38
CA ILE A 127 10.73 -0.96 3.10
C ILE A 127 11.16 0.40 2.53
N GLN A 128 10.16 1.17 2.13
CA GLN A 128 10.23 2.64 2.08
C GLN A 128 9.35 3.17 3.21
N GLY A 129 9.76 4.24 3.87
CA GLY A 129 9.07 4.78 5.04
C GLY A 129 7.68 5.35 4.74
N TYR A 130 7.25 6.23 5.60
CA TYR A 130 5.95 6.91 5.47
C TYR A 130 6.08 8.38 5.86
N GLU A 131 5.12 9.18 5.42
CA GLU A 131 4.92 10.55 5.86
C GLU A 131 3.46 10.82 6.25
N LYS A 132 3.24 11.93 6.94
CA LYS A 132 1.92 12.51 7.15
C LYS A 132 1.80 13.77 6.30
N TYR A 133 0.96 13.71 5.26
CA TYR A 133 0.70 14.80 4.33
C TYR A 133 -0.77 15.23 4.44
N ASN A 134 -1.03 16.52 4.63
CA ASN A 134 -2.38 17.09 4.82
C ASN A 134 -3.24 16.31 5.84
N GLY A 135 -2.60 15.82 6.92
CA GLY A 135 -3.27 15.08 7.99
C GLY A 135 -3.52 13.59 7.69
N ARG A 136 -3.10 13.06 6.54
CA ARG A 136 -3.26 11.66 6.12
C ARG A 136 -1.92 10.97 5.97
N TYR A 137 -1.90 9.65 6.12
CA TYR A 137 -0.67 8.87 5.98
C TYR A 137 -0.48 8.36 4.56
N ILE A 138 0.76 8.46 4.09
CA ILE A 138 1.27 7.85 2.85
C ILE A 138 2.40 6.91 3.25
N VAL A 139 2.22 5.61 3.04
CA VAL A 139 3.23 4.56 3.27
C VAL A 139 3.76 4.13 1.91
N TYR A 140 5.02 4.37 1.64
CA TYR A 140 5.58 4.22 0.29
C TYR A 140 5.88 2.79 -0.11
N SER A 141 6.34 1.94 0.81
CA SER A 141 6.44 0.50 0.59
C SER A 141 6.51 -0.29 1.90
N LEU A 142 5.67 -1.31 2.00
CA LEU A 142 5.65 -2.23 3.15
C LEU A 142 6.80 -3.26 3.13
N GLY A 143 7.52 -3.38 2.00
CA GLY A 143 8.44 -4.49 1.75
C GLY A 143 7.69 -5.78 1.37
N ASN A 144 8.43 -6.87 1.28
CA ASN A 144 7.83 -8.19 1.06
C ASN A 144 7.18 -8.72 2.33
N PHE A 145 6.06 -9.44 2.22
CA PHE A 145 5.43 -10.09 3.36
C PHE A 145 5.37 -11.62 3.16
N CYS A 146 4.36 -12.15 2.48
CA CYS A 146 4.32 -13.56 2.07
C CYS A 146 5.00 -13.71 0.72
N PHE A 147 6.33 -13.70 0.67
CA PHE A 147 7.09 -13.63 -0.57
C PHE A 147 7.63 -15.00 -0.99
N GLY A 148 7.02 -15.59 -2.03
CA GLY A 148 7.38 -16.90 -2.56
C GLY A 148 8.47 -16.90 -3.64
N GLY A 149 8.86 -15.73 -4.16
CA GLY A 149 9.73 -15.63 -5.34
C GLY A 149 11.22 -15.91 -5.10
N ASN A 150 11.67 -15.95 -3.84
CA ASN A 150 13.09 -16.17 -3.51
C ASN A 150 13.22 -16.94 -2.19
N PRO A 151 13.93 -18.09 -2.18
CA PRO A 151 14.14 -18.89 -0.97
C PRO A 151 15.10 -18.24 0.04
N ASN A 152 15.88 -17.24 -0.39
CA ASN A 152 16.77 -16.51 0.52
C ASN A 152 17.06 -15.08 0.02
N PRO A 153 16.06 -14.17 0.04
CA PRO A 153 16.29 -12.79 -0.38
C PRO A 153 17.29 -12.10 0.56
N SER A 154 18.05 -11.16 0.01
CA SER A 154 19.04 -10.39 0.77
C SER A 154 18.40 -9.44 1.79
N ASP A 155 17.21 -8.93 1.49
CA ASP A 155 16.39 -8.11 2.39
C ASP A 155 15.15 -8.89 2.80
N LYS A 156 15.03 -9.15 4.10
CA LYS A 156 13.90 -9.86 4.70
C LYS A 156 13.00 -8.94 5.52
N ASP A 157 13.31 -7.66 5.54
CA ASP A 157 12.57 -6.69 6.35
C ASP A 157 11.26 -6.31 5.68
N CYS A 158 10.22 -6.29 6.47
CA CYS A 158 8.92 -5.79 6.07
C CYS A 158 8.22 -5.14 7.25
N MET A 159 7.07 -4.52 7.00
CA MET A 159 6.25 -3.95 8.06
C MET A 159 4.76 -4.18 7.79
N ILE A 160 4.01 -4.29 8.88
CA ILE A 160 2.56 -4.16 8.88
C ILE A 160 2.25 -2.72 9.31
N PHE A 161 1.44 -2.03 8.52
CA PHE A 161 0.90 -0.72 8.87
C PHE A 161 -0.57 -0.87 9.24
N GLN A 162 -0.93 -0.41 10.42
CA GLN A 162 -2.31 -0.39 10.90
C GLN A 162 -2.69 1.05 11.21
N GLN A 163 -3.88 1.45 10.82
CA GLN A 163 -4.47 2.73 11.20
C GLN A 163 -5.91 2.51 11.65
N THR A 164 -6.26 3.10 12.78
CA THR A 164 -7.64 3.18 13.24
C THR A 164 -8.22 4.51 12.80
N PHE A 165 -9.36 4.46 12.12
CA PHE A 165 -10.08 5.64 11.68
C PHE A 165 -11.29 5.88 12.57
N THR A 166 -11.50 7.15 12.94
CA THR A 166 -12.72 7.63 13.58
C THR A 166 -13.55 8.35 12.51
N VAL A 167 -14.73 7.82 12.23
CA VAL A 167 -15.64 8.38 11.19
C VAL A 167 -16.92 8.85 11.86
N THR A 168 -17.28 10.12 11.61
CA THR A 168 -18.54 10.72 12.10
C THR A 168 -19.30 11.32 10.93
N GLY A 169 -20.37 10.66 10.50
CA GLY A 169 -21.04 11.00 9.24
C GLY A 169 -20.09 10.79 8.07
N ASN A 170 -19.75 11.86 7.34
CA ASN A 170 -18.79 11.83 6.25
C ASN A 170 -17.40 12.35 6.64
N ASP A 171 -17.22 12.74 7.90
CA ASP A 171 -15.94 13.27 8.37
C ASP A 171 -15.06 12.13 8.89
N VAL A 172 -13.87 11.99 8.33
CA VAL A 172 -12.82 11.07 8.77
C VAL A 172 -11.77 11.87 9.54
N ALA A 173 -11.61 11.56 10.82
CA ALA A 173 -10.65 12.27 11.67
C ALA A 173 -9.21 12.13 11.16
N THR A 174 -8.40 13.17 11.40
CA THR A 174 -6.96 13.23 11.05
C THR A 174 -6.09 12.89 12.26
N ASP A 175 -6.49 11.89 13.03
CA ASP A 175 -5.76 11.45 14.21
C ASP A 175 -4.48 10.66 13.86
N ASP A 176 -3.60 10.47 14.86
CA ASP A 176 -2.36 9.73 14.73
C ASP A 176 -2.46 8.29 15.26
N ASN A 177 -3.64 7.70 15.19
CA ASN A 177 -3.89 6.36 15.70
C ASN A 177 -3.34 5.28 14.74
N ILE A 178 -2.03 5.20 14.65
CA ILE A 178 -1.31 4.24 13.82
C ILE A 178 -0.50 3.27 14.68
N ASN A 179 -0.28 2.07 14.16
CA ASN A 179 0.63 1.08 14.72
C ASN A 179 1.48 0.48 13.59
N VAL A 180 2.78 0.71 13.62
CA VAL A 180 3.75 0.17 12.66
C VAL A 180 4.46 -1.00 13.32
N ILE A 181 4.29 -2.19 12.77
CA ILE A 181 4.85 -3.42 13.31
C ILE A 181 5.99 -3.88 12.39
N PRO A 182 7.25 -3.74 12.82
CA PRO A 182 8.39 -4.30 12.09
C PRO A 182 8.29 -5.81 12.04
N CYS A 183 8.52 -6.38 10.86
CA CYS A 183 8.43 -7.81 10.62
C CYS A 183 9.61 -8.31 9.79
N SER A 184 9.86 -9.61 9.86
CA SER A 184 10.65 -10.35 8.89
C SER A 184 9.73 -11.24 8.04
N ILE A 185 10.04 -11.44 6.76
CA ILE A 185 9.32 -12.38 5.88
C ILE A 185 9.48 -13.84 6.30
N SER A 186 10.35 -14.10 7.25
CA SER A 186 10.73 -15.45 7.68
C SER A 186 10.91 -15.52 9.18
N SER A 187 10.49 -16.61 9.78
CA SER A 187 10.75 -16.89 11.21
C SER A 187 12.15 -17.48 11.49
N VAL A 188 12.97 -17.64 10.43
CA VAL A 188 14.36 -18.11 10.53
C VAL A 188 15.30 -17.16 9.81
N SER A 189 16.53 -17.00 10.30
CA SER A 189 17.47 -16.00 9.80
C SER A 189 18.16 -16.38 8.50
N ASN A 190 18.40 -17.68 8.27
CA ASN A 190 19.28 -18.18 7.21
C ASN A 190 18.56 -18.54 5.89
N SER A 191 17.24 -18.45 5.86
CA SER A 191 16.43 -18.76 4.67
C SER A 191 15.09 -18.04 4.74
N ASN A 192 14.29 -18.15 3.69
CA ASN A 192 12.90 -17.76 3.73
C ASN A 192 12.03 -19.02 3.89
N ASN A 193 11.42 -19.18 5.06
CA ASN A 193 10.49 -20.28 5.33
C ASN A 193 9.01 -19.89 5.07
N TYR A 194 8.81 -18.72 4.44
CA TYR A 194 7.49 -18.20 4.04
C TYR A 194 6.52 -17.99 5.23
N GLN A 195 7.07 -17.73 6.41
CA GLN A 195 6.32 -17.46 7.63
C GLN A 195 6.67 -16.05 8.14
N PRO A 196 5.97 -15.01 7.68
CA PRO A 196 6.18 -13.66 8.19
C PRO A 196 5.99 -13.62 9.70
N THR A 197 6.91 -12.94 10.39
CA THR A 197 6.94 -12.92 11.85
C THR A 197 7.27 -11.52 12.36
N PRO A 198 6.55 -10.99 13.35
CA PRO A 198 6.93 -9.74 14.00
C PRO A 198 8.36 -9.82 14.55
N ALA A 199 9.17 -8.82 14.23
CA ALA A 199 10.54 -8.73 14.69
C ALA A 199 10.61 -8.38 16.20
N THR A 200 11.61 -8.91 16.88
CA THR A 200 11.85 -8.67 18.31
C THR A 200 13.31 -8.32 18.57
N GLY A 201 13.62 -7.77 19.75
CA GLY A 201 14.99 -7.48 20.18
C GLY A 201 15.74 -6.58 19.20
N ASP A 202 16.99 -6.94 18.89
CA ASP A 202 17.88 -6.17 18.03
C ASP A 202 17.37 -6.06 16.57
N GLU A 203 16.72 -7.12 16.07
CA GLU A 203 16.10 -7.12 14.75
C GLU A 203 15.00 -6.06 14.64
N LYS A 204 14.11 -5.98 15.63
CA LYS A 204 13.08 -4.95 15.71
C LYS A 204 13.71 -3.56 15.68
N THR A 205 14.69 -3.32 16.55
CA THR A 205 15.40 -2.03 16.65
C THR A 205 16.04 -1.63 15.31
N ARG A 206 16.66 -2.60 14.62
CA ARG A 206 17.29 -2.39 13.32
C ARG A 206 16.27 -2.00 12.24
N ILE A 207 15.12 -2.71 12.20
CA ILE A 207 14.06 -2.43 11.20
C ILE A 207 13.39 -1.08 11.50
N GLU A 208 13.13 -0.75 12.77
CA GLU A 208 12.61 0.56 13.17
C GLU A 208 13.55 1.69 12.73
N ALA A 209 14.87 1.51 12.91
CA ALA A 209 15.85 2.49 12.44
C ALA A 209 15.85 2.63 10.90
N LYS A 210 15.63 1.53 10.16
CA LYS A 210 15.49 1.54 8.70
C LYS A 210 14.24 2.31 8.25
N ILE A 211 13.09 2.04 8.88
CA ILE A 211 11.84 2.76 8.61
C ILE A 211 12.03 4.25 8.86
N LYS A 212 12.58 4.61 10.04
CA LYS A 212 12.84 6.00 10.39
C LYS A 212 13.75 6.69 9.39
N LYS A 213 14.87 6.08 9.02
CA LYS A 213 15.83 6.65 8.06
C LYS A 213 15.18 6.95 6.71
N SER A 214 14.36 6.04 6.21
CA SER A 214 13.62 6.24 4.96
C SER A 214 12.59 7.39 5.12
N SER A 215 11.84 7.42 6.22
CA SER A 215 10.86 8.49 6.49
C SER A 215 11.52 9.87 6.61
N ASP A 216 12.68 9.97 7.26
CA ASP A 216 13.45 11.22 7.34
C ASP A 216 13.89 11.71 5.93
N SER A 217 14.22 10.79 5.02
CA SER A 217 14.58 11.12 3.63
C SER A 217 13.35 11.58 2.82
N ILE A 218 12.20 10.98 3.06
CA ILE A 218 10.92 11.36 2.44
C ILE A 218 10.58 12.81 2.79
N ALA A 219 10.69 13.21 4.05
CA ALA A 219 10.40 14.57 4.48
C ALA A 219 11.22 15.62 3.71
N THR A 220 12.47 15.29 3.36
CA THR A 220 13.33 16.16 2.55
C THR A 220 12.87 16.27 1.10
N LEU A 221 12.46 15.14 0.48
CA LEU A 221 11.96 15.08 -0.90
C LEU A 221 10.59 15.74 -1.03
N SER A 222 9.68 15.46 -0.11
CA SER A 222 8.34 16.02 -0.08
C SER A 222 8.36 17.55 -0.05
N ASN A 223 9.25 18.13 0.76
CA ASN A 223 9.45 19.58 0.78
C ASN A 223 9.95 20.14 -0.56
N LYS A 224 10.79 19.41 -1.31
CA LYS A 224 11.25 19.84 -2.64
C LYS A 224 10.14 19.79 -3.67
N VAL A 225 9.38 18.70 -3.71
CA VAL A 225 8.24 18.52 -4.63
C VAL A 225 7.21 19.63 -4.40
N SER A 226 6.84 19.92 -3.15
CA SER A 226 5.88 20.98 -2.81
C SER A 226 6.33 22.40 -3.18
N GLN A 227 7.63 22.63 -3.36
CA GLN A 227 8.18 23.95 -3.79
C GLN A 227 8.25 24.06 -5.32
N SER A 228 8.10 22.97 -6.06
CA SER A 228 8.22 22.91 -7.52
C SER A 228 6.86 22.86 -8.22
N SER A 229 5.77 22.71 -7.47
CA SER A 229 4.37 22.68 -7.92
C SER A 229 3.72 24.05 -7.78
#